data_6c8ab05ab075877b79fd8a481a000a74
#
_entry.id   6c8ab05ab075877b79fd8a481a000a74
#
_cell.length_a   1.000
_cell.length_b   1.000
_cell.length_c   1.000
_cell.angle_alpha   90.00
_cell.angle_beta   90.00
_cell.angle_gamma   90.00
#
_symmetry.space_group_name_H-M   'P 1'
#
loop_
_entity.id
_entity.type
_entity.pdbx_description
1 polymer ?
#
loop_
_entity_poly.entity_id
_entity_poly.type
_entity_poly.pdbx_seq_one_letter_code
_entity_poly.pdbx_strand_id
1 'polypeptide(L)'
;MDFSELYLTYYSKLVRFAKEFVILEEDAENITQDVFTDLWAKRDSMDRIENMNAYLFRLIKNRCLDHLKHKMFEQKYIESVQTSFEIEMSLKLQSLNRFDVSDISEGNETEMLVRNAINSLP
;
A
#
# COMPACT_ATOMS: atom_id res chain seq x y z
N MET A 1 -19.43 11.13 2.34
CA MET A 1 -19.05 9.92 3.09
C MET A 1 -18.35 10.36 4.38
N ASP A 2 -18.86 9.91 5.52
CA ASP A 2 -18.19 10.25 6.78
C ASP A 2 -17.00 9.32 7.02
N PHE A 3 -16.21 9.62 8.06
CA PHE A 3 -14.99 8.85 8.32
C PHE A 3 -15.30 7.39 8.66
N SER A 4 -16.35 7.12 9.40
CA SER A 4 -16.72 5.74 9.77
C SER A 4 -17.06 4.92 8.55
N GLU A 5 -17.83 5.47 7.63
CA GLU A 5 -18.16 4.80 6.37
C GLU A 5 -16.91 4.55 5.53
N LEU A 6 -16.04 5.55 5.48
CA LEU A 6 -14.77 5.43 4.76
C LEU A 6 -13.92 4.31 5.31
N TYR A 7 -13.78 4.25 6.63
CA TYR A 7 -13.01 3.21 7.29
C TYR A 7 -13.58 1.83 6.99
N LEU A 8 -14.89 1.66 7.16
CA LEU A 8 -15.53 0.37 6.92
C LEU A 8 -15.45 -0.06 5.45
N THR A 9 -15.51 0.89 4.54
CA THR A 9 -15.47 0.58 3.11
C THR A 9 -14.07 0.20 2.64
N TYR A 10 -13.04 0.88 3.12
CA TYR A 10 -11.71 0.77 2.53
C TYR A 10 -10.69 0.01 3.36
N TYR A 11 -10.89 -0.18 4.66
CA TYR A 11 -9.87 -0.78 5.53
C TYR A 11 -9.39 -2.13 4.99
N SER A 12 -10.30 -3.04 4.74
CA SER A 12 -9.94 -4.38 4.27
C SER A 12 -9.26 -4.36 2.92
N LYS A 13 -9.69 -3.47 2.04
CA LYS A 13 -9.11 -3.33 0.71
C LYS A 13 -7.66 -2.85 0.81
N LEU A 14 -7.40 -1.88 1.67
CA LEU A 14 -6.06 -1.34 1.84
C LEU A 14 -5.12 -2.31 2.53
N VAL A 15 -5.61 -3.05 3.53
CA VAL A 15 -4.82 -4.11 4.18
C VAL A 15 -4.43 -5.16 3.14
N ARG A 16 -5.38 -5.57 2.32
CA ARG A 16 -5.14 -6.58 1.28
C ARG A 16 -4.10 -6.12 0.28
N PHE A 17 -4.19 -4.86 -0.15
CA PHE A 17 -3.19 -4.28 -1.03
C PHE A 17 -1.80 -4.29 -0.38
N ALA A 18 -1.73 -3.82 0.86
CA ALA A 18 -0.44 -3.76 1.57
C ALA A 18 0.16 -5.15 1.78
N LYS A 19 -0.66 -6.16 2.05
CA LYS A 19 -0.19 -7.54 2.26
C LYS A 19 0.51 -8.12 1.05
N GLU A 20 0.24 -7.61 -0.13
CA GLU A 20 0.91 -8.09 -1.35
C GLU A 20 2.34 -7.57 -1.46
N PHE A 21 2.68 -6.51 -0.75
CA PHE A 21 3.98 -5.87 -0.85
C PHE A 21 4.82 -5.96 0.41
N VAL A 22 4.20 -6.10 1.58
CA VAL A 22 4.95 -6.28 2.83
C VAL A 22 4.85 -7.74 3.27
N ILE A 23 5.88 -8.21 3.98
CA ILE A 23 6.00 -9.63 4.30
C ILE A 23 5.07 -10.03 5.44
N LEU A 24 5.01 -9.22 6.49
CA LEU A 24 4.21 -9.53 7.67
C LEU A 24 2.83 -8.89 7.58
N GLU A 25 1.80 -9.70 7.87
CA GLU A 25 0.43 -9.19 7.94
C GLU A 25 0.29 -8.06 8.95
N GLU A 26 0.98 -8.19 10.08
CA GLU A 26 1.00 -7.15 11.11
C GLU A 26 1.48 -5.81 10.55
N ASP A 27 2.51 -5.83 9.71
CA ASP A 27 3.02 -4.61 9.09
C ASP A 27 1.97 -4.00 8.14
N ALA A 28 1.26 -4.82 7.39
CA ALA A 28 0.19 -4.35 6.51
C ALA A 28 -0.92 -3.66 7.29
N GLU A 29 -1.31 -4.25 8.42
CA GLU A 29 -2.33 -3.67 9.28
C GLU A 29 -1.87 -2.36 9.89
N ASN A 30 -0.63 -2.30 10.38
CA ASN A 30 -0.07 -1.10 10.97
C ASN A 30 0.02 0.05 9.95
N ILE A 31 0.49 -0.26 8.75
CA ILE A 31 0.57 0.71 7.66
C ILE A 31 -0.81 1.26 7.33
N THR A 32 -1.81 0.39 7.24
CA THR A 32 -3.17 0.79 6.93
C THR A 32 -3.75 1.67 8.03
N GLN A 33 -3.54 1.30 9.28
CA GLN A 33 -4.00 2.11 10.41
C GLN A 33 -3.34 3.49 10.42
N ASP A 34 -2.07 3.57 10.07
CA ASP A 34 -1.38 4.86 9.97
C ASP A 34 -2.00 5.75 8.90
N VAL A 35 -2.41 5.17 7.77
CA VAL A 35 -3.12 5.93 6.72
C VAL A 35 -4.41 6.53 7.27
N PHE A 36 -5.19 5.74 7.98
CA PHE A 36 -6.46 6.22 8.54
C PHE A 36 -6.25 7.22 9.68
N THR A 37 -5.18 7.07 10.46
CA THR A 37 -4.83 8.03 11.49
C THR A 37 -4.50 9.40 10.88
N ASP A 38 -3.71 9.43 9.81
CA ASP A 38 -3.40 10.66 9.09
C ASP A 38 -4.65 11.28 8.48
N LEU A 39 -5.51 10.43 7.92
CA LEU A 39 -6.75 10.88 7.32
C LEU A 39 -7.68 11.50 8.36
N TRP A 40 -7.75 10.90 9.54
CA TRP A 40 -8.55 11.45 10.64
C TRP A 40 -8.07 12.84 11.02
N ALA A 41 -6.74 13.03 11.09
CA ALA A 41 -6.17 14.35 11.40
C ALA A 41 -6.54 15.40 10.36
N LYS A 42 -6.80 14.97 9.12
CA LYS A 42 -7.14 15.84 7.99
C LYS A 42 -8.61 15.76 7.61
N ARG A 43 -9.46 15.24 8.49
CA ARG A 43 -10.86 14.96 8.17
C ARG A 43 -11.65 16.16 7.67
N ASP A 44 -11.28 17.35 8.11
CA ASP A 44 -11.97 18.58 7.69
C ASP A 44 -11.67 18.93 6.23
N SER A 45 -10.62 18.36 5.66
CA SER A 45 -10.22 18.60 4.28
C SER A 45 -10.70 17.50 3.32
N MET A 46 -11.37 16.46 3.85
CA MET A 46 -11.75 15.30 3.04
C MET A 46 -12.73 15.65 1.92
N ASP A 47 -13.55 16.67 2.12
CA ASP A 47 -14.54 17.09 1.11
C ASP A 47 -13.88 17.61 -0.18
N ARG A 48 -12.61 17.96 -0.12
CA ARG A 48 -11.87 18.46 -1.27
C ARG A 48 -11.30 17.35 -2.16
N ILE A 49 -11.40 16.11 -1.70
CA ILE A 49 -10.84 14.96 -2.41
C ILE A 49 -11.86 14.47 -3.41
N GLU A 50 -11.55 14.61 -4.70
CA GLU A 50 -12.48 14.23 -5.76
C GLU A 50 -12.59 12.72 -5.94
N ASN A 51 -11.46 12.03 -5.86
CA ASN A 51 -11.43 10.58 -6.01
C ASN A 51 -10.79 9.96 -4.78
N MET A 52 -11.63 9.59 -3.81
CA MET A 52 -11.18 9.03 -2.54
C MET A 52 -10.45 7.71 -2.74
N ASN A 53 -10.94 6.86 -3.62
CA ASN A 53 -10.33 5.57 -3.89
C ASN A 53 -8.88 5.74 -4.35
N ALA A 54 -8.65 6.58 -5.35
CA ALA A 54 -7.30 6.84 -5.86
C ALA A 54 -6.41 7.48 -4.80
N TYR A 55 -6.97 8.39 -4.01
CA TYR A 55 -6.24 9.08 -2.96
C TYR A 55 -5.75 8.11 -1.89
N LEU A 56 -6.63 7.22 -1.42
CA LEU A 56 -6.29 6.24 -0.40
C LEU A 56 -5.24 5.25 -0.89
N PHE A 57 -5.38 4.77 -2.12
CA PHE A 57 -4.39 3.84 -2.68
C PHE A 57 -3.03 4.52 -2.90
N ARG A 58 -3.02 5.82 -3.19
CA ARG A 58 -1.77 6.57 -3.26
C ARG A 58 -1.10 6.65 -1.90
N LEU A 59 -1.88 6.92 -0.85
CA LEU A 59 -1.36 6.98 0.51
C LEU A 59 -0.77 5.64 0.95
N ILE A 60 -1.51 4.56 0.73
CA ILE A 60 -1.04 3.24 1.14
C ILE A 60 0.18 2.80 0.33
N LYS A 61 0.20 3.11 -0.97
CA LYS A 61 1.35 2.83 -1.82
C LYS A 61 2.60 3.52 -1.29
N ASN A 62 2.49 4.79 -0.97
CA ASN A 62 3.63 5.56 -0.48
C ASN A 62 4.17 4.99 0.83
N ARG A 63 3.29 4.60 1.73
CA ARG A 63 3.72 3.99 3.00
C ARG A 63 4.35 2.62 2.81
N CYS A 64 3.82 1.83 1.88
CA CYS A 64 4.44 0.55 1.54
C CYS A 64 5.83 0.74 0.92
N LEU A 65 5.99 1.74 0.05
CA LEU A 65 7.29 2.06 -0.52
C LEU A 65 8.30 2.42 0.56
N ASP A 66 7.90 3.27 1.50
CA ASP A 66 8.77 3.68 2.59
C ASP A 66 9.15 2.48 3.46
N HIS A 67 8.19 1.62 3.76
CA HIS A 67 8.42 0.42 4.54
C HIS A 67 9.41 -0.51 3.86
N LEU A 68 9.23 -0.76 2.56
CA LEU A 68 10.11 -1.65 1.80
C LEU A 68 11.54 -1.10 1.72
N LYS A 69 11.67 0.20 1.47
CA LYS A 69 12.97 0.85 1.43
C LYS A 69 13.68 0.75 2.78
N HIS A 70 12.95 0.96 3.85
CA HIS A 70 13.50 0.87 5.20
C HIS A 70 13.98 -0.55 5.51
N LYS A 71 13.17 -1.56 5.16
CA LYS A 71 13.54 -2.96 5.37
C LYS A 71 14.76 -3.36 4.55
N MET A 72 14.85 -2.91 3.32
CA MET A 72 16.03 -3.18 2.49
C MET A 72 17.29 -2.56 3.09
N PHE A 73 17.17 -1.35 3.59
CA PHE A 73 18.28 -0.66 4.23
C PHE A 73 18.74 -1.41 5.48
N GLU A 74 17.81 -1.83 6.34
CA GLU A 74 18.13 -2.62 7.52
C GLU A 74 18.84 -3.91 7.17
N GLN A 75 18.37 -4.60 6.14
CA GLN A 75 18.94 -5.87 5.70
C GLN A 75 20.38 -5.71 5.23
N LYS A 76 20.66 -4.66 4.48
CA LYS A 76 22.02 -4.37 4.05
C LYS A 76 22.96 -4.09 5.23
N TYR A 77 22.43 -3.43 6.23
CA TYR A 77 23.21 -3.07 7.42
C TYR A 77 23.58 -4.29 8.24
N ILE A 78 22.73 -5.31 8.28
CA ILE A 78 22.93 -6.50 9.11
C ILE A 78 23.93 -7.50 8.53
N GLU A 79 24.36 -7.34 7.33
CA GLU A 79 25.40 -8.16 6.67
C GLU A 79 25.06 -9.63 6.41
N SER A 80 24.20 -10.24 7.18
CA SER A 80 23.82 -11.63 6.96
C SER A 80 22.84 -11.73 5.79
N VAL A 81 23.28 -11.32 4.65
CA VAL A 81 22.42 -11.13 3.53
C VAL A 81 21.93 -12.44 2.95
N GLN A 82 20.66 -12.63 2.98
CA GLN A 82 20.02 -13.67 2.20
C GLN A 82 19.73 -13.07 0.83
N THR A 83 20.52 -13.43 -0.15
CA THR A 83 20.41 -12.90 -1.50
C THR A 83 19.00 -13.04 -2.05
N SER A 84 18.35 -14.19 -1.76
CA SER A 84 16.98 -14.43 -2.20
C SER A 84 15.99 -13.42 -1.60
N PHE A 85 16.19 -13.06 -0.33
CA PHE A 85 15.35 -12.05 0.32
C PHE A 85 15.51 -10.68 -0.33
N GLU A 86 16.73 -10.28 -0.62
CA GLU A 86 16.99 -9.00 -1.27
C GLU A 86 16.37 -8.94 -2.67
N ILE A 87 16.48 -10.02 -3.43
CA ILE A 87 15.88 -10.08 -4.76
C ILE A 87 14.38 -9.94 -4.67
N GLU A 88 13.75 -10.68 -3.75
CA GLU A 88 12.30 -10.62 -3.56
C GLU A 88 11.83 -9.22 -3.19
N MET A 89 12.51 -8.58 -2.25
CA MET A 89 12.18 -7.22 -1.84
C MET A 89 12.36 -6.22 -2.97
N SER A 90 13.43 -6.38 -3.75
CA SER A 90 13.67 -5.50 -4.91
C SER A 90 12.58 -5.63 -5.96
N LEU A 91 12.14 -6.85 -6.23
CA LEU A 91 11.06 -7.09 -7.19
C LEU A 91 9.74 -6.47 -6.71
N LYS A 92 9.42 -6.61 -5.44
CA LYS A 92 8.21 -6.02 -4.86
C LYS A 92 8.26 -4.50 -4.95
N LEU A 93 9.41 -3.92 -4.66
CA LEU A 93 9.59 -2.48 -4.73
C LEU A 93 9.41 -1.97 -6.16
N GLN A 94 10.01 -2.67 -7.13
CA GLN A 94 9.87 -2.30 -8.54
C GLN A 94 8.42 -2.39 -9.00
N SER A 95 7.73 -3.45 -8.61
CA SER A 95 6.33 -3.63 -8.97
C SER A 95 5.46 -2.50 -8.42
N LEU A 96 5.69 -2.14 -7.16
CA LEU A 96 4.93 -1.09 -6.50
C LEU A 96 5.20 0.27 -7.15
N ASN A 97 6.45 0.54 -7.54
CA ASN A 97 6.80 1.79 -8.21
C ASN A 97 6.13 1.92 -9.58
N ARG A 98 5.95 0.80 -10.28
CA ARG A 98 5.29 0.81 -11.59
C ARG A 98 3.77 0.90 -11.49
N PHE A 99 3.22 0.60 -10.34
CA PHE A 99 1.77 0.61 -10.16
C PHE A 99 1.25 2.04 -10.26
N ASP A 100 0.37 2.27 -11.24
CA ASP A 100 -0.21 3.58 -11.46
C ASP A 100 -1.57 3.65 -10.79
N VAL A 101 -1.61 4.36 -9.67
CA VAL A 101 -2.82 4.53 -8.90
C VAL A 101 -3.91 5.24 -9.69
N SER A 102 -3.54 6.08 -10.65
CA SER A 102 -4.51 6.81 -11.46
C SER A 102 -5.36 5.89 -12.35
N ASP A 103 -4.89 4.66 -12.61
CA ASP A 103 -5.63 3.69 -13.40
C ASP A 103 -6.64 2.89 -12.56
N ILE A 104 -6.64 3.08 -11.24
CA ILE A 104 -7.55 2.37 -10.35
C ILE A 104 -8.93 3.00 -10.42
N SER A 105 -9.94 2.19 -10.79
CA SER A 105 -11.32 2.60 -10.70
C SER A 105 -11.96 2.05 -9.43
N GLU A 106 -13.08 2.62 -9.03
CA GLU A 106 -13.77 2.18 -7.83
C GLU A 106 -14.42 0.82 -8.02
N GLY A 107 -14.55 0.09 -6.92
CA GLY A 107 -15.25 -1.17 -6.89
C GLY A 107 -14.36 -2.36 -7.18
N ASN A 108 -14.96 -3.39 -7.79
CA ASN A 108 -14.29 -4.67 -8.02
C ASN A 108 -13.12 -4.59 -8.98
N GLU A 109 -13.14 -3.61 -9.88
CA GLU A 109 -12.05 -3.44 -10.84
C GLU A 109 -10.73 -3.11 -10.16
N THR A 110 -10.78 -2.38 -9.05
CA THR A 110 -9.59 -2.03 -8.28
C THR A 110 -8.85 -3.28 -7.83
N GLU A 111 -9.58 -4.26 -7.31
CA GLU A 111 -8.99 -5.50 -6.83
C GLU A 111 -8.37 -6.29 -7.98
N MET A 112 -9.03 -6.33 -9.13
CA MET A 112 -8.50 -6.99 -10.32
C MET A 112 -7.22 -6.33 -10.82
N LEU A 113 -7.18 -5.00 -10.82
CA LEU A 113 -6.00 -4.27 -11.26
C LEU A 113 -4.80 -4.52 -10.34
N VAL A 114 -5.02 -4.53 -9.04
CA VAL A 114 -3.97 -4.84 -8.07
C VAL A 114 -3.45 -6.25 -8.30
N ARG A 115 -4.34 -7.21 -8.46
CA ARG A 115 -3.99 -8.60 -8.69
C ARG A 115 -3.21 -8.77 -10.00
N ASN A 116 -3.62 -8.08 -11.06
CA ASN A 116 -2.93 -8.11 -12.34
C ASN A 116 -1.53 -7.52 -12.24
N ALA A 117 -1.38 -6.44 -11.50
CA ALA A 117 -0.06 -5.82 -11.29
C ALA A 117 0.89 -6.80 -10.60
N ILE A 118 0.39 -7.55 -9.62
CA ILE A 118 1.17 -8.56 -8.91
C ILE A 118 1.51 -9.73 -9.81
N ASN A 119 0.55 -10.22 -10.59
CA ASN A 119 0.74 -11.34 -11.49
C ASN A 119 1.68 -11.01 -12.65
N SER A 120 1.89 -9.74 -12.94
CA SER A 120 2.85 -9.31 -13.97
C SER A 120 4.29 -9.31 -13.46
N LEU A 121 4.50 -9.60 -12.20
CA LEU A 121 5.86 -9.74 -11.65
C LEU A 121 6.56 -10.94 -12.28
N PRO A 122 7.80 -10.76 -12.73
CA PRO A 122 8.58 -11.87 -13.27
C PRO A 122 8.98 -12.89 -12.20
#